data_b267a77377ea94afa160c4c97f22de54
#
_entry.id   b267a77377ea94afa160c4c97f22de54
#
_cell.length_a   1.000
_cell.length_b   1.000
_cell.length_c   1.000
_cell.angle_alpha   90.00
_cell.angle_beta   90.00
_cell.angle_gamma   90.00
#
_symmetry.space_group_name_H-M   'P 1'
#
loop_
_entity.id
_entity.type
_entity.pdbx_description
1 polymer ?
#
loop_
_entity_poly.entity_id
_entity_poly.type
_entity_poly.pdbx_seq_one_letter_code
_entity_poly.pdbx_strand_id
1 'polypeptide(L)'
;MTAEVQKACEESGQQIPQGIAEVAAVIYNSLAVCYAKTLKELEEQTGCRYRTIHVVGGGANADDLNRLTAEKTGRTVLAGPTEATAIGNLAVQMITGKECNDLKDARNCIFHSFEIKQYEP
;
A
#
# COMPACT_ATOMS: atom_id res chain seq x y z
N MET A 1 14.10 18.20 2.32
CA MET A 1 13.31 17.27 1.49
C MET A 1 13.01 17.84 0.10
N THR A 2 12.29 18.96 -0.06
CA THR A 2 12.00 19.54 -1.41
C THR A 2 13.25 19.79 -2.24
N ALA A 3 14.26 20.47 -1.70
CA ALA A 3 15.52 20.76 -2.39
C ALA A 3 16.31 19.51 -2.76
N GLU A 4 16.23 18.46 -1.96
CA GLU A 4 16.88 17.16 -2.23
C GLU A 4 16.21 16.43 -3.39
N VAL A 5 14.86 16.46 -3.47
CA VAL A 5 14.11 15.90 -4.59
C VAL A 5 14.44 16.66 -5.89
N GLN A 6 14.44 17.98 -5.84
CA GLN A 6 14.80 18.83 -6.98
C GLN A 6 16.23 18.54 -7.48
N LYS A 7 17.18 18.45 -6.55
CA LYS A 7 18.57 18.10 -6.88
C LYS A 7 18.68 16.69 -7.49
N ALA A 8 17.99 15.71 -6.95
CA ALA A 8 17.99 14.36 -7.49
C ALA A 8 17.39 14.29 -8.92
N CYS A 9 16.34 15.07 -9.19
CA CYS A 9 15.77 15.19 -10.53
C CYS A 9 16.76 15.85 -11.50
N GLU A 10 17.46 16.92 -11.07
CA GLU A 10 18.48 17.57 -11.88
C GLU A 10 19.64 16.63 -12.21
N GLU A 11 20.20 15.95 -11.20
CA GLU A 11 21.30 14.99 -11.36
C GLU A 11 20.95 13.80 -12.28
N SER A 12 19.68 13.40 -12.32
CA SER A 12 19.19 12.31 -13.17
C SER A 12 18.66 12.78 -14.53
N GLY A 13 18.78 14.07 -14.85
CA GLY A 13 18.33 14.64 -16.12
C GLY A 13 16.82 14.66 -16.31
N GLN A 14 16.07 14.62 -15.21
CA GLN A 14 14.61 14.73 -15.20
C GLN A 14 14.17 16.19 -15.06
N GLN A 15 12.91 16.45 -15.37
CA GLN A 15 12.32 17.76 -15.15
C GLN A 15 12.32 18.10 -13.65
N ILE A 16 12.83 19.28 -13.30
CA ILE A 16 12.90 19.74 -11.92
C ILE A 16 11.51 20.21 -11.47
N PRO A 17 10.91 19.58 -10.42
CA PRO A 17 9.59 19.97 -9.93
C PRO A 17 9.62 21.37 -9.29
N GLN A 18 8.67 22.23 -9.66
CA GLN A 18 8.67 23.65 -9.28
C GLN A 18 7.78 23.96 -8.05
N GLY A 19 6.91 23.05 -7.64
CA GLY A 19 5.97 23.27 -6.56
C GLY A 19 5.76 22.04 -5.68
N ILE A 20 5.09 22.24 -4.55
CA ILE A 20 4.82 21.16 -3.59
C ILE A 20 4.05 20.01 -4.25
N ALA A 21 3.08 20.32 -5.11
CA ALA A 21 2.29 19.31 -5.82
C ALA A 21 3.16 18.47 -6.78
N GLU A 22 4.06 19.10 -7.53
CA GLU A 22 4.97 18.39 -8.43
C GLU A 22 5.99 17.55 -7.66
N VAL A 23 6.51 18.07 -6.55
CA VAL A 23 7.40 17.30 -5.65
C VAL A 23 6.67 16.09 -5.08
N ALA A 24 5.44 16.25 -4.62
CA ALA A 24 4.63 15.14 -4.14
C ALA A 24 4.37 14.09 -5.24
N ALA A 25 4.08 14.53 -6.46
CA ALA A 25 3.89 13.65 -7.60
C ALA A 25 5.17 12.85 -7.93
N VAL A 26 6.34 13.47 -7.89
CA VAL A 26 7.64 12.78 -8.08
C VAL A 26 7.85 11.73 -7.00
N ILE A 27 7.59 12.06 -5.73
CA ILE A 27 7.74 11.14 -4.61
C ILE A 27 6.79 9.95 -4.76
N TYR A 28 5.51 10.18 -5.02
CA TYR A 28 4.51 9.11 -5.15
C TYR A 28 4.78 8.20 -6.34
N ASN A 29 5.16 8.77 -7.49
CA ASN A 29 5.56 7.96 -8.64
C ASN A 29 6.80 7.11 -8.34
N SER A 30 7.81 7.68 -7.68
CA SER A 30 9.02 6.97 -7.31
C SER A 30 8.75 5.83 -6.33
N LEU A 31 7.88 6.05 -5.34
CA LEU A 31 7.43 5.01 -4.42
C LEU A 31 6.69 3.88 -5.14
N ALA A 32 5.75 4.21 -6.01
CA ALA A 32 4.99 3.21 -6.76
C ALA A 32 5.88 2.36 -7.67
N VAL A 33 6.88 2.97 -8.32
CA VAL A 33 7.90 2.25 -9.11
C VAL A 33 8.75 1.35 -8.21
N CYS A 34 9.15 1.84 -7.03
CA CYS A 34 9.89 1.05 -6.05
C CYS A 34 9.09 -0.18 -5.59
N TYR A 35 7.79 0.00 -5.31
CA TYR A 35 6.91 -1.11 -4.95
C TYR A 35 6.79 -2.15 -6.08
N ALA A 36 6.66 -1.70 -7.32
CA ALA A 36 6.62 -2.61 -8.48
C ALA A 36 7.91 -3.42 -8.62
N LYS A 37 9.06 -2.79 -8.42
CA LYS A 37 10.37 -3.47 -8.44
C LYS A 37 10.49 -4.48 -7.30
N THR A 38 10.15 -4.08 -6.08
CA THR A 38 10.20 -4.95 -4.90
C THR A 38 9.26 -6.14 -5.04
N LEU A 39 8.05 -5.92 -5.57
CA LEU A 39 7.11 -7.01 -5.84
C LEU A 39 7.69 -8.04 -6.81
N LYS A 40 8.31 -7.57 -7.90
CA LYS A 40 8.95 -8.45 -8.88
C LYS A 40 10.09 -9.25 -8.25
N GLU A 41 10.96 -8.61 -7.47
CA GLU A 41 12.05 -9.27 -6.75
C GLU A 41 11.49 -10.33 -5.77
N LEU A 42 10.41 -10.03 -5.07
CA LEU A 42 9.74 -10.95 -4.16
C LEU A 42 9.15 -12.16 -4.91
N GLU A 43 8.49 -11.93 -6.04
CA GLU A 43 7.95 -13.00 -6.90
C GLU A 43 9.06 -13.90 -7.44
N GLU A 44 10.20 -13.33 -7.84
CA GLU A 44 11.37 -14.09 -8.30
C GLU A 44 11.99 -14.95 -7.19
N GLN A 45 12.09 -14.42 -5.97
CA GLN A 45 12.67 -15.14 -4.83
C GLN A 45 11.75 -16.24 -4.28
N THR A 46 10.45 -15.99 -4.26
CA THR A 46 9.48 -16.95 -3.68
C THR A 46 8.95 -17.96 -4.70
N GLY A 47 9.10 -17.69 -6.00
CA GLY A 47 8.46 -18.47 -7.06
C GLY A 47 6.94 -18.34 -7.09
N CYS A 48 6.38 -17.44 -6.29
CA CYS A 48 4.94 -17.21 -6.19
C CYS A 48 4.53 -15.93 -6.94
N ARG A 49 3.35 -15.95 -7.54
CA ARG A 49 2.78 -14.76 -8.17
C ARG A 49 1.67 -14.19 -7.29
N TYR A 50 1.81 -12.95 -6.87
CA TYR A 50 0.83 -12.27 -6.03
C TYR A 50 -0.16 -11.49 -6.88
N ARG A 51 -1.45 -11.61 -6.58
CA ARG A 51 -2.54 -10.94 -7.33
C ARG A 51 -3.01 -9.66 -6.68
N THR A 52 -2.86 -9.58 -5.38
CA THR A 52 -3.40 -8.49 -4.56
C THR A 52 -2.34 -7.96 -3.62
N ILE A 53 -2.30 -6.64 -3.49
CA ILE A 53 -1.49 -5.92 -2.52
C ILE A 53 -2.41 -5.36 -1.45
N HIS A 54 -2.13 -5.66 -0.18
CA HIS A 54 -2.87 -5.10 0.94
C HIS A 54 -2.07 -3.94 1.55
N VAL A 55 -2.66 -2.76 1.55
CA VAL A 55 -2.12 -1.56 2.21
C VAL A 55 -2.92 -1.31 3.46
N VAL A 56 -2.27 -1.36 4.62
CA VAL A 56 -2.91 -1.20 5.92
C VAL A 56 -2.25 -0.07 6.72
N GLY A 57 -2.94 0.41 7.75
CA GLY A 57 -2.45 1.54 8.55
C GLY A 57 -2.62 2.88 7.83
N GLY A 58 -1.86 3.89 8.22
CA GLY A 58 -1.98 5.26 7.70
C GLY A 58 -1.83 5.38 6.18
N GLY A 59 -1.05 4.50 5.55
CA GLY A 59 -0.88 4.46 4.09
C GLY A 59 -2.17 4.16 3.32
N ALA A 60 -3.15 3.52 3.96
CA ALA A 60 -4.44 3.24 3.35
C ALA A 60 -5.23 4.50 2.95
N ASN A 61 -4.92 5.66 3.56
CA ASN A 61 -5.56 6.93 3.26
C ASN A 61 -4.90 7.70 2.10
N ALA A 62 -3.80 7.22 1.54
CA ALA A 62 -3.09 7.87 0.44
C ALA A 62 -3.66 7.41 -0.90
N ASP A 63 -4.86 7.88 -1.26
CA ASP A 63 -5.62 7.43 -2.44
C ASP A 63 -4.79 7.49 -3.74
N ASP A 64 -4.09 8.60 -3.99
CA ASP A 64 -3.26 8.76 -5.18
C ASP A 64 -2.09 7.77 -5.22
N LEU A 65 -1.43 7.53 -4.10
CA LEU A 65 -0.33 6.56 -4.02
C LEU A 65 -0.86 5.13 -4.22
N ASN A 66 -2.02 4.80 -3.63
CA ASN A 66 -2.63 3.48 -3.78
C ASN A 66 -3.04 3.22 -5.23
N ARG A 67 -3.61 4.22 -5.92
CA ARG A 67 -3.94 4.16 -7.34
C ARG A 67 -2.69 3.97 -8.20
N LEU A 68 -1.65 4.77 -7.99
CA LEU A 68 -0.37 4.64 -8.70
C LEU A 68 0.29 3.28 -8.43
N THR A 69 0.16 2.75 -7.22
CA THR A 69 0.68 1.43 -6.88
C THR A 69 -0.03 0.34 -7.68
N ALA A 70 -1.37 0.38 -7.79
CA ALA A 70 -2.12 -0.56 -8.61
C ALA A 70 -1.67 -0.48 -10.08
N GLU A 71 -1.60 0.73 -10.64
CA GLU A 71 -1.16 0.98 -12.02
C GLU A 71 0.26 0.46 -12.30
N LYS A 72 1.24 0.81 -11.45
CA LYS A 72 2.66 0.43 -11.68
C LYS A 72 2.95 -1.04 -11.42
N THR A 73 2.24 -1.66 -10.50
CA THR A 73 2.41 -3.09 -10.17
C THR A 73 1.59 -4.02 -11.07
N GLY A 74 0.53 -3.51 -11.72
CA GLY A 74 -0.45 -4.32 -12.44
C GLY A 74 -1.20 -5.28 -11.51
N ARG A 75 -1.42 -4.87 -10.25
CA ARG A 75 -2.09 -5.66 -9.21
C ARG A 75 -3.22 -4.87 -8.58
N THR A 76 -4.28 -5.56 -8.19
CA THR A 76 -5.33 -4.97 -7.37
C THR A 76 -4.76 -4.55 -6.01
N VAL A 77 -5.02 -3.32 -5.60
CA VAL A 77 -4.65 -2.81 -4.27
C VAL A 77 -5.90 -2.72 -3.41
N LEU A 78 -5.85 -3.34 -2.24
CA LEU A 78 -6.88 -3.23 -1.20
C LEU A 78 -6.31 -2.38 -0.05
N ALA A 79 -6.86 -1.20 0.15
CA ALA A 79 -6.39 -0.23 1.14
C ALA A 79 -7.36 -0.13 2.33
N GLY A 80 -6.89 -0.52 3.49
CA GLY A 80 -7.62 -0.56 4.75
C GLY A 80 -7.49 -1.92 5.48
N PRO A 81 -7.84 -1.96 6.73
CA PRO A 81 -8.26 -0.85 7.59
C PRO A 81 -7.08 0.04 8.03
N THR A 82 -7.37 1.31 8.35
CA THR A 82 -6.35 2.28 8.79
C THR A 82 -5.75 1.90 10.15
N GLU A 83 -6.57 1.43 11.08
CA GLU A 83 -6.16 1.04 12.44
C GLU A 83 -5.83 -0.46 12.56
N ALA A 84 -5.11 -1.00 11.57
CA ALA A 84 -4.87 -2.44 11.44
C ALA A 84 -4.19 -3.08 12.68
N THR A 85 -3.28 -2.36 13.35
CA THR A 85 -2.60 -2.87 14.55
C THR A 85 -3.57 -3.08 15.71
N ALA A 86 -4.42 -2.10 16.00
CA ALA A 86 -5.43 -2.19 17.06
C ALA A 86 -6.46 -3.28 16.73
N ILE A 87 -6.93 -3.32 15.49
CA ILE A 87 -7.89 -4.31 15.00
C ILE A 87 -7.29 -5.73 15.06
N GLY A 88 -6.01 -5.89 14.71
CA GLY A 88 -5.32 -7.18 14.81
C GLY A 88 -5.24 -7.68 16.26
N ASN A 89 -4.93 -6.81 17.22
CA ASN A 89 -4.94 -7.16 18.64
C ASN A 89 -6.34 -7.58 19.13
N LEU A 90 -7.38 -6.85 18.70
CA LEU A 90 -8.77 -7.18 19.02
C LEU A 90 -9.16 -8.53 18.42
N ALA A 91 -8.79 -8.79 17.17
CA ALA A 91 -9.08 -10.06 16.50
C ALA A 91 -8.49 -11.27 17.24
N VAL A 92 -7.27 -11.17 17.75
CA VAL A 92 -6.67 -12.23 18.59
C VAL A 92 -7.47 -12.47 19.87
N GLN A 93 -7.94 -11.41 20.53
CA GLN A 93 -8.77 -11.52 21.72
C GLN A 93 -10.15 -12.16 21.41
N MET A 94 -10.76 -11.81 20.28
CA MET A 94 -12.02 -12.42 19.83
C MET A 94 -11.88 -13.91 19.52
N ILE A 95 -10.76 -14.34 18.92
CA ILE A 95 -10.48 -15.77 18.71
C ILE A 95 -10.29 -16.48 20.05
N THR A 96 -9.53 -15.88 20.97
CA THR A 96 -9.31 -16.44 22.31
C THR A 96 -10.61 -16.52 23.12
N GLY A 97 -11.47 -15.51 23.01
CA GLY A 97 -12.80 -15.46 23.63
C GLY A 97 -13.86 -16.34 22.95
N LYS A 98 -13.51 -17.00 21.84
CA LYS A 98 -14.42 -17.83 21.01
C LYS A 98 -15.56 -17.07 20.34
N GLU A 99 -15.41 -15.75 20.16
CA GLU A 99 -16.31 -14.92 19.35
C GLU A 99 -16.04 -15.11 17.84
N CYS A 100 -14.80 -15.45 17.48
CA CYS A 100 -14.40 -15.91 16.17
C CYS A 100 -13.77 -17.30 16.28
N ASN A 101 -14.02 -18.17 15.30
CA ASN A 101 -13.55 -19.55 15.35
C ASN A 101 -12.03 -19.66 15.07
N ASP A 102 -11.55 -18.86 14.12
CA ASP A 102 -10.16 -18.87 13.68
C ASP A 102 -9.76 -17.52 13.04
N LEU A 103 -8.52 -17.44 12.57
CA LEU A 103 -8.00 -16.25 11.91
C LEU A 103 -8.74 -15.91 10.62
N LYS A 104 -9.24 -16.90 9.89
CA LYS A 104 -9.98 -16.69 8.63
C LYS A 104 -11.32 -16.03 8.92
N ASP A 105 -12.00 -16.51 9.94
CA ASP A 105 -13.28 -15.97 10.40
C ASP A 105 -13.12 -14.52 10.91
N ALA A 106 -12.09 -14.26 11.73
CA ALA A 106 -11.76 -12.91 12.19
C ALA A 106 -11.43 -11.96 11.03
N ARG A 107 -10.65 -12.39 10.03
CA ARG A 107 -10.35 -11.57 8.83
C ARG A 107 -11.59 -11.27 8.01
N ASN A 108 -12.48 -12.23 7.88
CA ASN A 108 -13.75 -12.05 7.17
C ASN A 108 -14.65 -11.04 7.91
N CYS A 109 -14.71 -11.11 9.22
CA CYS A 109 -15.41 -10.14 10.06
C CYS A 109 -14.84 -8.73 9.87
N ILE A 110 -13.51 -8.57 9.90
CA ILE A 110 -12.83 -7.29 9.67
C ILE A 110 -13.16 -6.74 8.29
N PHE A 111 -13.08 -7.56 7.25
CA PHE A 111 -13.35 -7.14 5.88
C PHE A 111 -14.76 -6.58 5.69
N HIS A 112 -15.76 -7.12 6.39
CA HIS A 112 -17.15 -6.66 6.34
C HIS A 112 -17.47 -5.53 7.32
N SER A 113 -16.62 -5.29 8.33
CA SER A 113 -16.86 -4.30 9.37
C SER A 113 -16.18 -2.96 9.13
N PHE A 114 -15.15 -2.94 8.28
CA PHE A 114 -14.37 -1.73 7.99
C PHE A 114 -14.38 -1.42 6.50
N GLU A 115 -14.25 -0.14 6.18
CA GLU A 115 -14.11 0.30 4.80
C GLU A 115 -12.76 -0.16 4.23
N ILE A 116 -12.81 -0.93 3.17
CA ILE A 116 -11.66 -1.35 2.38
C ILE A 116 -11.83 -0.77 0.98
N LYS A 117 -10.97 0.16 0.60
CA LYS A 117 -10.97 0.74 -0.74
C LYS A 117 -10.23 -0.18 -1.69
N GLN A 118 -10.75 -0.34 -2.89
CA GLN A 118 -10.15 -1.16 -3.95
C GLN A 118 -9.72 -0.28 -5.12
N TYR A 119 -8.48 -0.50 -5.57
CA TYR A 119 -7.91 0.16 -6.74
C TYR A 119 -7.48 -0.91 -7.73
N GLU A 120 -7.98 -0.81 -8.95
CA GLU A 120 -7.60 -1.69 -10.05
C GLU A 120 -6.46 -1.07 -10.87
N PRO A 121 -5.65 -1.91 -11.55
CA PRO A 121 -4.58 -1.47 -12.42
C PRO A 121 -5.05 -0.56 -13.57
#